data_49f62415975bb27a03262405a0832bdc
#
_entry.id   49f62415975bb27a03262405a0832bdc
#
_cell.length_a   1.000
_cell.length_b   1.000
_cell.length_c   1.000
_cell.angle_alpha   90.00
_cell.angle_beta   90.00
_cell.angle_gamma   90.00
#
_symmetry.space_group_name_H-M   'P 1'
#
loop_
_entity.id
_entity.type
_entity.pdbx_description
1 polymer ?
#
loop_
_entity_poly.entity_id
_entity_poly.type
_entity_poly.pdbx_seq_one_letter_code
_entity_poly.pdbx_strand_id
1 'polypeptide(L)'
;MVDASGHTEKMANLFDKLSDSYDEVGVDFFAPIAASLLRSMPPTEGERWLDIGCGRGAVLLPVAQVIGQHGLALGIDISSGMIEHARRLALHAGLRNVEYEVDDAQSPATVKGPFDTISSSLVLFFLADPLVALRNWRPLLKPTGRIGVTTFGAIDPRWAKVDEVFAPHLPPEMKDARTSGKEGPFASDEGVERLFLDAGFTDVRTESRTIMVRFADAQHWYDFTWSVGQRMMWLAIPEHLRAEVRKDAESRLARYAEPDGSITFTQGIRNTLGTRPAN
;
A
#
# COMPACT_ATOMS: atom_id res chain seq x y z
N MET A 1 10.19 11.24 -20.76
CA MET A 1 9.44 9.98 -20.57
C MET A 1 10.21 9.19 -19.53
N VAL A 2 9.60 8.89 -18.41
CA VAL A 2 10.17 7.98 -17.40
C VAL A 2 10.25 6.61 -18.08
N ASP A 3 11.40 5.95 -18.03
CA ASP A 3 11.54 4.57 -18.51
C ASP A 3 10.69 3.66 -17.61
N ALA A 4 9.46 3.38 -18.06
CA ALA A 4 8.49 2.61 -17.29
C ALA A 4 9.01 1.19 -16.98
N SER A 5 9.78 0.59 -17.89
CA SER A 5 10.32 -0.76 -17.69
C SER A 5 11.40 -0.78 -16.61
N GLY A 6 12.29 0.18 -16.58
CA GLY A 6 13.31 0.31 -15.54
C GLY A 6 12.73 0.68 -14.17
N HIS A 7 11.61 1.40 -14.12
CA HIS A 7 10.90 1.68 -12.87
C HIS A 7 10.25 0.42 -12.30
N THR A 8 9.52 -0.32 -13.14
CA THR A 8 8.88 -1.59 -12.77
C THR A 8 9.88 -2.60 -12.22
N GLU A 9 11.03 -2.78 -12.89
CA GLU A 9 12.10 -3.68 -12.43
C GLU A 9 12.68 -3.27 -11.07
N LYS A 10 12.88 -1.97 -10.85
CA LYS A 10 13.33 -1.46 -9.54
C LYS A 10 12.34 -1.78 -8.42
N MET A 11 11.03 -1.64 -8.68
CA MET A 11 9.99 -1.95 -7.70
C MET A 11 9.93 -3.46 -7.42
N ALA A 12 9.98 -4.31 -8.43
CA ALA A 12 10.05 -5.75 -8.28
C ALA A 12 11.23 -6.17 -7.39
N ASN A 13 12.43 -5.72 -7.74
CA ASN A 13 13.66 -6.01 -6.97
C ASN A 13 13.60 -5.50 -5.52
N LEU A 14 12.95 -4.36 -5.28
CA LEU A 14 12.78 -3.83 -3.93
C LEU A 14 11.87 -4.72 -3.10
N PHE A 15 10.67 -5.02 -3.60
CA PHE A 15 9.68 -5.78 -2.85
C PHE A 15 10.05 -7.25 -2.71
N ASP A 16 10.78 -7.83 -3.68
CA ASP A 16 11.37 -9.17 -3.51
C ASP A 16 12.37 -9.20 -2.35
N LYS A 17 13.25 -8.19 -2.22
CA LYS A 17 14.19 -8.09 -1.10
C LYS A 17 13.51 -7.80 0.24
N LEU A 18 12.32 -7.23 0.23
CA LEU A 18 11.52 -6.96 1.42
C LEU A 18 10.66 -8.16 1.82
N SER A 19 10.33 -9.06 0.89
CA SER A 19 9.28 -10.05 1.06
C SER A 19 9.42 -10.90 2.32
N ASP A 20 10.63 -11.27 2.73
CA ASP A 20 10.88 -12.10 3.92
C ASP A 20 10.66 -11.35 5.25
N SER A 21 10.90 -10.04 5.27
CA SER A 21 10.78 -9.20 6.49
C SER A 21 9.55 -8.31 6.49
N TYR A 22 8.81 -8.25 5.38
CA TYR A 22 7.67 -7.36 5.22
C TYR A 22 6.57 -7.71 6.20
N ASP A 23 6.15 -6.74 7.02
CA ASP A 23 5.10 -6.90 8.04
C ASP A 23 5.37 -8.01 9.09
N GLU A 24 6.65 -8.34 9.34
CA GLU A 24 7.07 -9.40 10.27
C GLU A 24 7.60 -8.86 11.62
N VAL A 25 7.68 -7.54 11.77
CA VAL A 25 8.26 -6.94 12.99
C VAL A 25 7.22 -6.64 14.08
N GLY A 26 5.97 -7.04 13.88
CA GLY A 26 4.93 -6.91 14.90
C GLY A 26 4.37 -5.49 15.10
N VAL A 27 4.57 -4.60 14.13
CA VAL A 27 3.88 -3.30 14.08
C VAL A 27 2.55 -3.47 13.39
N ASP A 28 1.46 -3.12 14.06
CA ASP A 28 0.11 -3.19 13.50
C ASP A 28 -0.12 -2.01 12.55
N PHE A 29 0.25 -2.20 11.28
CA PHE A 29 0.21 -1.17 10.24
C PHE A 29 -0.68 -1.54 9.06
N PHE A 30 -0.39 -2.63 8.36
CA PHE A 30 -1.13 -2.98 7.14
C PHE A 30 -2.53 -3.53 7.41
N ALA A 31 -2.71 -4.31 8.49
CA ALA A 31 -4.01 -4.88 8.84
C ALA A 31 -5.07 -3.81 9.19
N PRO A 32 -4.79 -2.77 10.00
CA PRO A 32 -5.74 -1.67 10.21
C PRO A 32 -6.07 -0.89 8.94
N ILE A 33 -5.09 -0.70 8.04
CA ILE A 33 -5.29 -0.03 6.74
C ILE A 33 -6.24 -0.86 5.88
N ALA A 34 -5.96 -2.15 5.71
CA ALA A 34 -6.82 -3.07 4.96
C ALA A 34 -8.24 -3.12 5.54
N ALA A 35 -8.37 -3.25 6.87
CA ALA A 35 -9.66 -3.21 7.54
C ALA A 35 -10.42 -1.90 7.32
N SER A 36 -9.71 -0.78 7.20
CA SER A 36 -10.33 0.51 6.86
C SER A 36 -10.92 0.50 5.45
N LEU A 37 -10.18 0.01 4.45
CA LEU A 37 -10.68 -0.12 3.08
C LEU A 37 -11.90 -1.04 3.02
N LEU A 38 -11.84 -2.20 3.67
CA LEU A 38 -12.93 -3.16 3.68
C LEU A 38 -14.19 -2.67 4.41
N ARG A 39 -14.06 -1.76 5.38
CA ARG A 39 -15.23 -1.07 5.97
C ARG A 39 -15.89 -0.11 4.99
N SER A 40 -15.11 0.57 4.15
CA SER A 40 -15.63 1.48 3.11
C SER A 40 -16.21 0.73 1.91
N MET A 41 -15.74 -0.49 1.67
CA MET A 41 -16.13 -1.35 0.56
C MET A 41 -16.24 -2.80 1.05
N PRO A 42 -17.28 -3.16 1.83
CA PRO A 42 -17.41 -4.49 2.41
C PRO A 42 -17.56 -5.55 1.33
N PRO A 43 -16.82 -6.68 1.43
CA PRO A 43 -17.00 -7.82 0.54
C PRO A 43 -18.34 -8.52 0.80
N THR A 44 -18.89 -9.12 -0.25
CA THR A 44 -20.15 -9.85 -0.23
C THR A 44 -19.92 -11.30 -0.66
N GLU A 45 -20.69 -12.24 -0.10
CA GLU A 45 -20.60 -13.66 -0.44
C GLU A 45 -20.75 -13.89 -1.96
N GLY A 46 -19.88 -14.73 -2.53
CA GLY A 46 -19.90 -15.11 -3.94
C GLY A 46 -19.22 -14.10 -4.89
N GLU A 47 -18.72 -12.95 -4.41
CA GLU A 47 -18.02 -11.98 -5.26
C GLU A 47 -16.76 -12.55 -5.89
N ARG A 48 -16.45 -12.05 -7.09
CA ARG A 48 -15.15 -12.16 -7.73
C ARG A 48 -14.36 -10.87 -7.44
N TRP A 49 -13.31 -10.98 -6.65
CA TRP A 49 -12.50 -9.86 -6.15
C TRP A 49 -11.08 -9.92 -6.71
N LEU A 50 -10.60 -8.81 -7.22
CA LEU A 50 -9.20 -8.64 -7.62
C LEU A 50 -8.51 -7.67 -6.66
N ASP A 51 -7.38 -8.07 -6.09
CA ASP A 51 -6.52 -7.21 -5.27
C ASP A 51 -5.21 -6.94 -6.00
N ILE A 52 -5.00 -5.68 -6.42
CA ILE A 52 -3.86 -5.26 -7.23
C ILE A 52 -2.74 -4.72 -6.33
N GLY A 53 -1.56 -5.35 -6.40
CA GLY A 53 -0.47 -5.15 -5.47
C GLY A 53 -0.81 -5.76 -4.11
N CYS A 54 -1.25 -7.02 -4.12
CA CYS A 54 -1.79 -7.69 -2.96
C CYS A 54 -0.77 -7.93 -1.83
N GLY A 55 0.53 -7.78 -2.11
CA GLY A 55 1.60 -8.06 -1.16
C GLY A 55 1.44 -9.44 -0.53
N ARG A 56 1.49 -9.51 0.78
CA ARG A 56 1.30 -10.74 1.56
C ARG A 56 -0.18 -11.05 1.85
N GLY A 57 -1.12 -10.30 1.27
CA GLY A 57 -2.56 -10.58 1.35
C GLY A 57 -3.31 -9.85 2.46
N ALA A 58 -2.83 -8.70 2.94
CA ALA A 58 -3.48 -7.95 4.02
C ALA A 58 -4.96 -7.60 3.72
N VAL A 59 -5.30 -7.32 2.45
CA VAL A 59 -6.68 -7.13 1.99
C VAL A 59 -7.29 -8.46 1.53
N LEU A 60 -6.55 -9.22 0.73
CA LEU A 60 -7.08 -10.37 0.01
C LEU A 60 -7.52 -11.51 0.94
N LEU A 61 -6.77 -11.81 2.00
CA LEU A 61 -7.10 -12.93 2.90
C LEU A 61 -8.42 -12.70 3.67
N PRO A 62 -8.66 -11.53 4.29
CA PRO A 62 -9.96 -11.22 4.88
C PRO A 62 -11.11 -11.23 3.87
N VAL A 63 -10.88 -10.74 2.64
CA VAL A 63 -11.86 -10.80 1.56
C VAL A 63 -12.24 -12.25 1.26
N ALA A 64 -11.26 -13.12 1.05
CA ALA A 64 -11.47 -14.53 0.72
C ALA A 64 -12.31 -15.26 1.78
N GLN A 65 -12.15 -14.92 3.05
CA GLN A 65 -12.96 -15.47 4.14
C GLN A 65 -14.44 -15.09 4.00
N VAL A 66 -14.72 -13.83 3.65
CA VAL A 66 -16.09 -13.30 3.58
C VAL A 66 -16.81 -13.74 2.30
N ILE A 67 -16.13 -13.70 1.15
CA ILE A 67 -16.76 -14.09 -0.13
C ILE A 67 -17.07 -15.59 -0.22
N GLY A 68 -16.44 -16.41 0.65
CA GLY A 68 -16.75 -17.84 0.78
C GLY A 68 -16.37 -18.69 -0.43
N GLN A 69 -16.73 -19.97 -0.40
CA GLN A 69 -16.30 -20.97 -1.39
C GLN A 69 -16.85 -20.74 -2.82
N HIS A 70 -17.91 -19.96 -2.95
CA HIS A 70 -18.53 -19.62 -4.24
C HIS A 70 -17.94 -18.37 -4.87
N GLY A 71 -17.17 -17.59 -4.12
CA GLY A 71 -16.41 -16.42 -4.57
C GLY A 71 -15.01 -16.79 -5.07
N LEU A 72 -14.34 -15.82 -5.68
CA LEU A 72 -12.95 -15.92 -6.10
C LEU A 72 -12.20 -14.67 -5.66
N ALA A 73 -11.13 -14.81 -4.87
CA ALA A 73 -10.19 -13.76 -4.55
C ALA A 73 -8.91 -13.97 -5.38
N LEU A 74 -8.64 -13.08 -6.34
CA LEU A 74 -7.40 -13.09 -7.12
C LEU A 74 -6.48 -11.95 -6.63
N GLY A 75 -5.25 -12.28 -6.26
CA GLY A 75 -4.20 -11.32 -5.93
C GLY A 75 -3.15 -11.25 -7.02
N ILE A 76 -2.75 -10.04 -7.39
CA ILE A 76 -1.56 -9.84 -8.23
C ILE A 76 -0.55 -8.97 -7.50
N ASP A 77 0.72 -9.29 -7.66
CA ASP A 77 1.84 -8.48 -7.18
C ASP A 77 3.03 -8.64 -8.13
N ILE A 78 3.88 -7.62 -8.21
CA ILE A 78 5.07 -7.67 -9.04
C ILE A 78 6.17 -8.52 -8.43
N SER A 79 6.14 -8.71 -7.10
CA SER A 79 7.10 -9.49 -6.33
C SER A 79 6.67 -10.96 -6.23
N SER A 80 7.48 -11.83 -6.80
CA SER A 80 7.30 -13.27 -6.66
C SER A 80 7.42 -13.73 -5.19
N GLY A 81 8.29 -13.09 -4.42
CA GLY A 81 8.45 -13.37 -2.99
C GLY A 81 7.21 -13.00 -2.19
N MET A 82 6.57 -11.85 -2.45
CA MET A 82 5.29 -11.49 -1.83
C MET A 82 4.20 -12.52 -2.13
N ILE A 83 4.07 -12.94 -3.38
CA ILE A 83 3.09 -13.96 -3.81
C ILE A 83 3.33 -15.29 -3.12
N GLU A 84 4.59 -15.71 -2.97
CA GLU A 84 4.90 -16.95 -2.26
C GLU A 84 4.50 -16.89 -0.77
N HIS A 85 4.77 -15.77 -0.10
CA HIS A 85 4.31 -15.54 1.27
C HIS A 85 2.79 -15.53 1.37
N ALA A 86 2.09 -14.84 0.47
CA ALA A 86 0.63 -14.78 0.44
C ALA A 86 0.01 -16.18 0.27
N ARG A 87 0.56 -17.01 -0.63
CA ARG A 87 0.12 -18.40 -0.82
C ARG A 87 0.27 -19.24 0.45
N ARG A 88 1.42 -19.12 1.14
CA ARG A 88 1.63 -19.83 2.41
C ARG A 88 0.63 -19.41 3.49
N LEU A 89 0.36 -18.10 3.62
CA LEU A 89 -0.60 -17.57 4.57
C LEU A 89 -2.03 -18.03 4.25
N ALA A 90 -2.43 -18.03 2.98
CA ALA A 90 -3.74 -18.52 2.54
C ALA A 90 -3.92 -20.02 2.84
N LEU A 91 -2.88 -20.82 2.56
CA LEU A 91 -2.88 -22.26 2.87
C LEU A 91 -2.99 -22.52 4.38
N HIS A 92 -2.24 -21.77 5.18
CA HIS A 92 -2.30 -21.88 6.65
C HIS A 92 -3.67 -21.49 7.21
N ALA A 93 -4.33 -20.50 6.59
CA ALA A 93 -5.69 -20.09 6.92
C ALA A 93 -6.78 -21.02 6.37
N GLY A 94 -6.42 -22.07 5.62
CA GLY A 94 -7.36 -23.03 5.03
C GLY A 94 -8.19 -22.46 3.88
N LEU A 95 -7.78 -21.37 3.29
CA LEU A 95 -8.48 -20.71 2.17
C LEU A 95 -8.20 -21.47 0.86
N ARG A 96 -9.27 -21.80 0.11
CA ARG A 96 -9.19 -22.52 -1.17
C ARG A 96 -9.74 -21.72 -2.36
N ASN A 97 -10.32 -20.58 -2.08
CA ASN A 97 -10.93 -19.66 -3.05
C ASN A 97 -10.02 -18.47 -3.37
N VAL A 98 -8.71 -18.64 -3.19
CA VAL A 98 -7.70 -17.62 -3.44
C VAL A 98 -6.75 -18.07 -4.54
N GLU A 99 -6.55 -17.20 -5.52
CA GLU A 99 -5.58 -17.38 -6.60
C GLU A 99 -4.56 -16.24 -6.57
N TYR A 100 -3.36 -16.48 -7.12
CA TYR A 100 -2.28 -15.50 -7.12
C TYR A 100 -1.49 -15.56 -8.42
N GLU A 101 -1.20 -14.38 -9.00
CA GLU A 101 -0.40 -14.22 -10.20
C GLU A 101 0.71 -13.18 -9.96
N VAL A 102 1.90 -13.42 -10.53
CA VAL A 102 2.94 -12.39 -10.61
C VAL A 102 2.64 -11.54 -11.84
N ASP A 103 2.27 -10.27 -11.62
CA ASP A 103 1.87 -9.37 -12.72
C ASP A 103 2.13 -7.90 -12.36
N ASP A 104 2.26 -7.05 -13.38
CA ASP A 104 2.49 -5.62 -13.21
C ASP A 104 1.19 -4.85 -12.97
N ALA A 105 1.06 -4.23 -11.80
CA ALA A 105 -0.06 -3.38 -11.45
C ALA A 105 -0.30 -2.22 -12.45
N GLN A 106 0.76 -1.70 -13.09
CA GLN A 106 0.64 -0.64 -14.09
C GLN A 106 -0.18 -1.09 -15.31
N SER A 107 -0.02 -2.34 -15.74
CA SER A 107 -0.70 -2.90 -16.91
C SER A 107 -0.86 -4.41 -16.76
N PRO A 108 -1.84 -4.87 -15.94
CA PRO A 108 -2.06 -6.30 -15.72
C PRO A 108 -2.30 -7.04 -17.03
N ALA A 109 -1.44 -8.01 -17.35
CA ALA A 109 -1.46 -8.74 -18.62
C ALA A 109 -2.05 -10.16 -18.48
N THR A 110 -1.90 -10.78 -17.30
CA THR A 110 -2.36 -12.16 -17.05
C THR A 110 -3.80 -12.20 -16.54
N VAL A 111 -4.27 -11.12 -15.95
CA VAL A 111 -5.57 -11.03 -15.30
C VAL A 111 -6.72 -11.01 -16.32
N LYS A 112 -7.65 -11.94 -16.15
CA LYS A 112 -8.86 -12.03 -16.98
C LYS A 112 -10.12 -11.72 -16.16
N GLY A 113 -10.68 -10.53 -16.38
CA GLY A 113 -11.95 -10.13 -15.78
C GLY A 113 -13.16 -10.92 -16.36
N PRO A 114 -14.39 -10.57 -16.01
CA PRO A 114 -14.71 -9.43 -15.17
C PRO A 114 -14.78 -9.78 -13.67
N PHE A 115 -14.48 -8.77 -12.83
CA PHE A 115 -14.57 -8.81 -11.38
C PHE A 115 -15.73 -7.93 -10.88
N ASP A 116 -16.31 -8.29 -9.75
CA ASP A 116 -17.31 -7.47 -9.05
C ASP A 116 -16.64 -6.28 -8.38
N THR A 117 -15.44 -6.53 -7.83
CA THR A 117 -14.71 -5.55 -7.03
C THR A 117 -13.20 -5.63 -7.33
N ILE A 118 -12.57 -4.45 -7.39
CA ILE A 118 -11.11 -4.30 -7.39
C ILE A 118 -10.69 -3.54 -6.15
N SER A 119 -9.66 -4.02 -5.45
CA SER A 119 -8.93 -3.30 -4.41
C SER A 119 -7.48 -3.05 -4.79
N SER A 120 -6.90 -1.98 -4.26
CA SER A 120 -5.46 -1.73 -4.32
C SER A 120 -5.05 -0.88 -3.11
N SER A 121 -4.28 -1.46 -2.20
CA SER A 121 -3.93 -0.80 -0.95
C SER A 121 -2.45 -0.41 -0.92
N LEU A 122 -2.17 0.89 -0.88
CA LEU A 122 -0.83 1.48 -0.79
C LEU A 122 0.08 1.16 -2.00
N VAL A 123 -0.48 1.10 -3.20
CA VAL A 123 0.23 0.74 -4.45
C VAL A 123 0.23 1.88 -5.46
N LEU A 124 -0.90 2.55 -5.66
CA LEU A 124 -1.13 3.46 -6.79
C LEU A 124 -0.05 4.56 -6.93
N PHE A 125 0.50 5.05 -5.83
CA PHE A 125 1.55 6.08 -5.81
C PHE A 125 2.96 5.54 -6.13
N PHE A 126 3.14 4.21 -6.25
CA PHE A 126 4.37 3.60 -6.74
C PHE A 126 4.39 3.43 -8.26
N LEU A 127 3.24 3.57 -8.92
CA LEU A 127 3.12 3.33 -10.35
C LEU A 127 3.66 4.53 -11.15
N ALA A 128 4.24 4.23 -12.30
CA ALA A 128 4.84 5.25 -13.18
C ALA A 128 3.79 6.25 -13.71
N ASP A 129 2.58 5.79 -13.97
CA ASP A 129 1.43 6.60 -14.38
C ASP A 129 0.14 6.08 -13.73
N PRO A 130 -0.27 6.66 -12.59
CA PRO A 130 -1.47 6.25 -11.87
C PRO A 130 -2.76 6.36 -12.69
N LEU A 131 -2.86 7.35 -13.57
CA LEU A 131 -4.04 7.54 -14.42
C LEU A 131 -4.16 6.43 -15.46
N VAL A 132 -3.06 6.08 -16.12
CA VAL A 132 -3.02 4.96 -17.07
C VAL A 132 -3.32 3.65 -16.37
N ALA A 133 -2.78 3.42 -15.18
CA ALA A 133 -3.09 2.22 -14.39
C ALA A 133 -4.59 2.09 -14.10
N LEU A 134 -5.23 3.13 -13.59
CA LEU A 134 -6.66 3.15 -13.32
C LEU A 134 -7.49 2.90 -14.60
N ARG A 135 -7.06 3.45 -15.76
CA ARG A 135 -7.68 3.18 -17.07
C ARG A 135 -7.55 1.71 -17.48
N ASN A 136 -6.42 1.06 -17.17
CA ASN A 136 -6.18 -0.35 -17.44
C ASN A 136 -6.98 -1.25 -16.50
N TRP A 137 -7.23 -0.84 -15.26
CA TRP A 137 -8.00 -1.61 -14.28
C TRP A 137 -9.50 -1.56 -14.54
N ARG A 138 -10.02 -0.42 -15.05
CA ARG A 138 -11.45 -0.23 -15.26
C ARG A 138 -12.11 -1.33 -16.12
N PRO A 139 -11.58 -1.77 -17.26
CA PRO A 139 -12.17 -2.82 -18.07
C PRO A 139 -12.19 -4.21 -17.39
N LEU A 140 -11.38 -4.42 -16.35
CA LEU A 140 -11.37 -5.66 -15.57
C LEU A 140 -12.59 -5.78 -14.63
N LEU A 141 -13.31 -4.70 -14.35
CA LEU A 141 -14.55 -4.71 -13.59
C LEU A 141 -15.73 -5.12 -14.46
N LYS A 142 -16.76 -5.71 -13.86
CA LYS A 142 -18.10 -5.79 -14.45
C LYS A 142 -18.68 -4.38 -14.65
N PRO A 143 -19.66 -4.18 -15.56
CA PRO A 143 -20.52 -3.00 -15.51
C PRO A 143 -21.09 -2.82 -14.10
N THR A 144 -21.05 -1.62 -13.54
CA THR A 144 -21.42 -1.29 -12.15
C THR A 144 -20.53 -1.90 -11.07
N GLY A 145 -19.43 -2.56 -11.44
CA GLY A 145 -18.43 -3.07 -10.51
C GLY A 145 -17.70 -1.95 -9.77
N ARG A 146 -17.20 -2.26 -8.58
CA ARG A 146 -16.63 -1.28 -7.62
C ARG A 146 -15.12 -1.32 -7.61
N ILE A 147 -14.50 -0.18 -7.38
CA ILE A 147 -13.06 -0.09 -7.09
C ILE A 147 -12.84 0.68 -5.79
N GLY A 148 -11.87 0.24 -5.01
CA GLY A 148 -11.40 0.95 -3.83
C GLY A 148 -9.87 0.95 -3.75
N VAL A 149 -9.30 2.15 -3.59
CA VAL A 149 -7.85 2.33 -3.47
C VAL A 149 -7.52 3.04 -2.18
N THR A 150 -6.55 2.51 -1.44
CA THR A 150 -6.01 3.21 -0.27
C THR A 150 -4.70 3.91 -0.62
N THR A 151 -4.61 5.18 -0.26
CA THR A 151 -3.38 5.98 -0.33
C THR A 151 -3.08 6.63 1.02
N PHE A 152 -1.86 7.15 1.19
CA PHE A 152 -1.53 7.89 2.40
C PHE A 152 -2.23 9.25 2.43
N GLY A 153 -2.72 9.63 3.62
CA GLY A 153 -3.19 10.95 3.97
C GLY A 153 -2.15 11.72 4.79
N ALA A 154 -2.63 12.59 5.68
CA ALA A 154 -1.76 13.37 6.55
C ALA A 154 -0.96 12.46 7.49
N ILE A 155 0.35 12.70 7.57
CA ILE A 155 1.22 12.07 8.56
C ILE A 155 1.19 12.86 9.88
N ASP A 156 1.35 12.18 11.01
CA ASP A 156 1.58 12.83 12.30
C ASP A 156 2.76 13.82 12.19
N PRO A 157 2.58 15.09 12.55
CA PRO A 157 3.67 16.07 12.48
C PRO A 157 4.91 15.68 13.31
N ARG A 158 4.72 14.91 14.39
CA ARG A 158 5.82 14.38 15.21
C ARG A 158 6.61 13.31 14.45
N TRP A 159 5.90 12.40 13.75
CA TRP A 159 6.54 11.39 12.90
C TRP A 159 7.27 12.06 11.73
N ALA A 160 6.64 13.02 11.07
CA ALA A 160 7.28 13.80 10.00
C ALA A 160 8.59 14.45 10.47
N LYS A 161 8.63 14.95 11.72
CA LYS A 161 9.85 15.49 12.35
C LYS A 161 10.94 14.44 12.55
N VAL A 162 10.60 13.19 12.85
CA VAL A 162 11.55 12.08 12.91
C VAL A 162 12.07 11.77 11.50
N ASP A 163 11.20 11.66 10.52
CA ASP A 163 11.54 11.32 9.13
C ASP A 163 12.38 12.39 8.43
N GLU A 164 12.44 13.64 8.96
CA GLU A 164 13.35 14.69 8.47
C GLU A 164 14.84 14.26 8.46
N VAL A 165 15.23 13.24 9.25
CA VAL A 165 16.58 12.70 9.23
C VAL A 165 17.01 12.16 7.87
N PHE A 166 16.06 11.71 7.06
CA PHE A 166 16.33 11.20 5.73
C PHE A 166 16.52 12.31 4.68
N ALA A 167 15.92 13.48 4.87
CA ALA A 167 15.83 14.54 3.87
C ALA A 167 17.17 14.97 3.23
N PRO A 168 18.31 15.07 3.97
CA PRO A 168 19.58 15.42 3.37
C PRO A 168 20.13 14.40 2.37
N HIS A 169 19.70 13.13 2.48
CA HIS A 169 20.27 12.00 1.76
C HIS A 169 19.39 11.52 0.60
N LEU A 170 18.11 11.95 0.55
CA LEU A 170 17.17 11.49 -0.46
C LEU A 170 17.36 12.23 -1.79
N PRO A 171 17.41 11.53 -2.93
CA PRO A 171 17.29 12.13 -4.23
C PRO A 171 15.92 12.82 -4.40
N PRO A 172 15.82 13.82 -5.30
CA PRO A 172 14.59 14.61 -5.44
C PRO A 172 13.33 13.77 -5.66
N GLU A 173 13.44 12.72 -6.47
CA GLU A 173 12.35 11.80 -6.80
C GLU A 173 11.85 10.97 -5.60
N MET A 174 12.70 10.77 -4.58
CA MET A 174 12.33 10.01 -3.38
C MET A 174 11.81 10.90 -2.23
N LYS A 175 12.02 12.20 -2.30
CA LYS A 175 11.49 13.12 -1.27
C LYS A 175 9.97 13.08 -1.21
N ASP A 176 9.37 12.61 -2.27
CA ASP A 176 7.95 12.59 -2.47
C ASP A 176 7.22 11.28 -2.12
N ALA A 177 7.91 10.17 -1.91
CA ALA A 177 7.26 8.85 -1.85
C ALA A 177 6.28 8.65 -0.67
N ARG A 178 6.52 9.27 0.48
CA ARG A 178 5.63 9.14 1.67
C ARG A 178 5.19 10.49 2.24
N THR A 179 6.00 11.51 2.02
CA THR A 179 5.83 12.85 2.60
C THR A 179 5.26 13.85 1.62
N SER A 180 5.13 13.47 0.35
CA SER A 180 4.77 14.37 -0.73
C SER A 180 3.27 14.63 -0.86
N GLY A 181 2.51 14.32 0.08
CA GLY A 181 1.16 14.86 0.09
C GLY A 181 1.08 16.39 -0.08
N LYS A 182 2.18 17.05 -0.46
CA LYS A 182 2.22 18.50 -0.69
C LYS A 182 2.00 18.92 -2.14
N GLU A 183 2.29 18.04 -3.10
CA GLU A 183 2.15 18.33 -4.53
C GLU A 183 1.67 17.10 -5.30
N GLY A 184 0.98 17.30 -6.41
CA GLY A 184 0.47 16.22 -7.26
C GLY A 184 -0.87 15.63 -6.81
N PRO A 185 -1.33 14.57 -7.49
CA PRO A 185 -2.68 14.05 -7.29
C PRO A 185 -2.91 13.44 -5.90
N PHE A 186 -1.86 12.98 -5.21
CA PHE A 186 -1.96 12.40 -3.89
C PHE A 186 -1.89 13.43 -2.74
N ALA A 187 -1.83 14.73 -3.06
CA ALA A 187 -1.77 15.81 -2.09
C ALA A 187 -3.09 16.01 -1.33
N SER A 188 -4.23 15.74 -1.98
CA SER A 188 -5.55 15.95 -1.40
C SER A 188 -6.53 14.86 -1.80
N ASP A 189 -7.67 14.83 -1.14
CA ASP A 189 -8.79 13.95 -1.47
C ASP A 189 -9.28 14.23 -2.91
N GLU A 190 -9.46 15.51 -3.26
CA GLU A 190 -9.88 15.96 -4.59
C GLU A 190 -8.89 15.56 -5.69
N GLY A 191 -7.60 15.55 -5.38
CA GLY A 191 -6.55 15.14 -6.32
C GLY A 191 -6.67 13.66 -6.70
N VAL A 192 -6.89 12.78 -5.71
CA VAL A 192 -7.10 11.35 -5.97
C VAL A 192 -8.45 11.11 -6.65
N GLU A 193 -9.51 11.79 -6.22
CA GLU A 193 -10.83 11.70 -6.86
C GLU A 193 -10.77 12.09 -8.33
N ARG A 194 -10.00 13.14 -8.65
CA ARG A 194 -9.80 13.57 -10.03
C ARG A 194 -9.15 12.49 -10.88
N LEU A 195 -8.16 11.76 -10.37
CA LEU A 195 -7.58 10.61 -11.10
C LEU A 195 -8.65 9.57 -11.46
N PHE A 196 -9.56 9.26 -10.53
CA PHE A 196 -10.65 8.31 -10.77
C PHE A 196 -11.63 8.83 -11.82
N LEU A 197 -12.05 10.09 -11.72
CA LEU A 197 -12.94 10.72 -12.69
C LEU A 197 -12.30 10.76 -14.08
N ASP A 198 -11.02 11.15 -14.19
CA ASP A 198 -10.27 11.20 -15.45
C ASP A 198 -10.01 9.80 -16.03
N ALA A 199 -10.00 8.76 -15.20
CA ALA A 199 -9.98 7.36 -15.63
C ALA A 199 -11.36 6.83 -16.08
N GLY A 200 -12.42 7.61 -15.88
CA GLY A 200 -13.80 7.31 -16.31
C GLY A 200 -14.59 6.47 -15.30
N PHE A 201 -14.27 6.55 -14.02
CA PHE A 201 -15.11 6.05 -12.93
C PHE A 201 -16.20 7.08 -12.58
N THR A 202 -17.29 6.61 -12.01
CA THR A 202 -18.40 7.42 -11.47
C THR A 202 -18.56 7.15 -9.97
N ASP A 203 -19.45 7.91 -9.33
CA ASP A 203 -19.74 7.80 -7.89
C ASP A 203 -18.46 7.86 -7.02
N VAL A 204 -17.52 8.70 -7.49
CA VAL A 204 -16.19 8.80 -6.85
C VAL A 204 -16.33 9.57 -5.54
N ARG A 205 -15.76 9.00 -4.48
CA ARG A 205 -15.67 9.64 -3.17
C ARG A 205 -14.46 9.15 -2.40
N THR A 206 -13.93 9.98 -1.53
CA THR A 206 -12.83 9.64 -0.62
C THR A 206 -13.29 9.67 0.83
N GLU A 207 -12.96 8.64 1.57
CA GLU A 207 -13.15 8.55 3.02
C GLU A 207 -11.78 8.63 3.70
N SER A 208 -11.46 9.77 4.28
CA SER A 208 -10.24 9.96 5.05
C SER A 208 -10.39 9.38 6.45
N ARG A 209 -9.40 8.61 6.89
CA ARG A 209 -9.33 7.95 8.19
C ARG A 209 -7.95 8.16 8.80
N THR A 210 -7.84 7.88 10.10
CA THR A 210 -6.57 7.91 10.81
C THR A 210 -6.40 6.57 11.51
N ILE A 211 -5.22 5.97 11.37
CA ILE A 211 -4.82 4.80 12.15
C ILE A 211 -3.77 5.21 13.18
N MET A 212 -3.72 4.47 14.28
CA MET A 212 -2.65 4.58 15.28
C MET A 212 -1.57 3.56 14.97
N VAL A 213 -0.32 3.98 15.04
CA VAL A 213 0.86 3.15 14.82
C VAL A 213 1.72 3.22 16.07
N ARG A 214 1.85 2.09 16.77
CA ARG A 214 2.59 2.00 18.02
C ARG A 214 3.88 1.21 17.83
N PHE A 215 4.95 1.77 18.31
CA PHE A 215 6.27 1.13 18.42
C PHE A 215 6.56 0.86 19.90
N ALA A 216 7.10 -0.30 20.22
CA ALA A 216 7.47 -0.64 21.60
C ALA A 216 8.58 0.30 22.11
N ASP A 217 9.49 0.70 21.21
CA ASP A 217 10.60 1.61 21.47
C ASP A 217 11.20 2.13 20.15
N ALA A 218 12.29 2.87 20.23
CA ALA A 218 13.00 3.39 19.05
C ALA A 218 13.65 2.30 18.19
N GLN A 219 14.08 1.18 18.79
CA GLN A 219 14.59 0.01 18.04
C GLN A 219 13.48 -0.60 17.18
N HIS A 220 12.27 -0.76 17.75
CA HIS A 220 11.12 -1.30 17.03
C HIS A 220 10.70 -0.40 15.85
N TRP A 221 10.77 0.94 16.02
CA TRP A 221 10.60 1.88 14.91
C TRP A 221 11.66 1.67 13.82
N TYR A 222 12.93 1.51 14.21
CA TYR A 222 14.01 1.27 13.27
C TYR A 222 13.79 -0.03 12.47
N ASP A 223 13.46 -1.13 13.14
CA ASP A 223 13.20 -2.43 12.51
C ASP A 223 11.99 -2.34 11.55
N PHE A 224 10.93 -1.64 11.96
CA PHE A 224 9.78 -1.38 11.11
C PHE A 224 10.18 -0.64 9.83
N THR A 225 10.96 0.44 9.94
CA THR A 225 11.36 1.25 8.77
C THR A 225 12.23 0.46 7.79
N TRP A 226 12.94 -0.58 8.26
CA TRP A 226 13.67 -1.51 7.41
C TRP A 226 12.80 -2.62 6.81
N SER A 227 11.66 -2.92 7.40
CA SER A 227 10.75 -3.98 6.97
C SER A 227 9.71 -3.53 5.94
N VAL A 228 9.61 -2.22 5.66
CA VAL A 228 8.62 -1.63 4.75
C VAL A 228 9.29 -0.78 3.67
N GLY A 229 8.51 -0.18 2.77
CA GLY A 229 9.01 0.67 1.68
C GLY A 229 9.95 1.80 2.12
N GLN A 230 9.91 2.21 3.38
CA GLN A 230 10.84 3.20 3.96
C GLN A 230 12.31 2.73 3.97
N ARG A 231 12.55 1.42 3.82
CA ARG A 231 13.90 0.86 3.58
C ARG A 231 14.64 1.56 2.44
N MET A 232 13.94 2.01 1.40
CA MET A 232 14.56 2.78 0.31
C MET A 232 15.27 4.04 0.81
N MET A 233 14.72 4.70 1.84
CA MET A 233 15.32 5.90 2.42
C MET A 233 16.64 5.56 3.13
N TRP A 234 16.68 4.43 3.87
CA TRP A 234 17.92 3.93 4.48
C TRP A 234 18.97 3.54 3.46
N LEU A 235 18.56 2.92 2.35
CA LEU A 235 19.48 2.51 1.28
C LEU A 235 20.04 3.70 0.50
N ALA A 236 19.34 4.84 0.47
CA ALA A 236 19.84 6.08 -0.12
C ALA A 236 20.92 6.75 0.74
N ILE A 237 21.01 6.42 2.04
CA ILE A 237 22.06 6.93 2.93
C ILE A 237 23.35 6.13 2.71
N PRO A 238 24.52 6.80 2.47
CA PRO A 238 25.82 6.13 2.47
C PRO A 238 26.00 5.27 3.72
N GLU A 239 26.50 4.06 3.56
CA GLU A 239 26.56 3.06 4.65
C GLU A 239 27.24 3.58 5.91
N HIS A 240 28.35 4.31 5.73
CA HIS A 240 29.12 4.88 6.85
C HIS A 240 28.39 5.98 7.64
N LEU A 241 27.31 6.56 7.09
CA LEU A 241 26.48 7.59 7.76
C LEU A 241 25.24 7.01 8.43
N ARG A 242 24.83 5.77 8.10
CA ARG A 242 23.57 5.18 8.61
C ARG A 242 23.50 5.14 10.12
N ALA A 243 24.61 4.83 10.79
CA ALA A 243 24.66 4.79 12.26
C ALA A 243 24.44 6.18 12.88
N GLU A 244 24.96 7.24 12.28
CA GLU A 244 24.78 8.62 12.74
C GLU A 244 23.33 9.07 12.52
N VAL A 245 22.77 8.82 11.34
CA VAL A 245 21.35 9.14 11.02
C VAL A 245 20.40 8.38 11.93
N ARG A 246 20.67 7.10 12.22
CA ARG A 246 19.91 6.32 13.19
C ARG A 246 19.92 6.96 14.57
N LYS A 247 21.09 7.35 15.08
CA LYS A 247 21.23 8.00 16.38
C LYS A 247 20.46 9.32 16.46
N ASP A 248 20.44 10.12 15.37
CA ASP A 248 19.63 11.34 15.30
C ASP A 248 18.13 10.99 15.35
N ALA A 249 17.68 9.99 14.59
CA ALA A 249 16.29 9.53 14.64
C ALA A 249 15.91 9.07 16.06
N GLU A 250 16.72 8.25 16.72
CA GLU A 250 16.50 7.79 18.09
C GLU A 250 16.40 8.96 19.08
N SER A 251 17.26 9.98 18.93
CA SER A 251 17.22 11.21 19.75
C SER A 251 15.94 12.01 19.56
N ARG A 252 15.39 12.03 18.33
CA ARG A 252 14.10 12.68 18.03
C ARG A 252 12.95 11.88 18.60
N LEU A 253 12.96 10.54 18.43
CA LEU A 253 11.95 9.63 18.96
C LEU A 253 11.83 9.71 20.48
N ALA A 254 12.97 9.82 21.19
CA ALA A 254 12.99 9.94 22.65
C ALA A 254 12.16 11.12 23.20
N ARG A 255 11.92 12.16 22.39
CA ARG A 255 11.07 13.30 22.77
C ARG A 255 9.58 12.97 22.79
N TYR A 256 9.20 11.87 22.16
CA TYR A 256 7.82 11.42 21.97
C TYR A 256 7.54 10.09 22.68
N ALA A 257 8.55 9.52 23.36
CA ALA A 257 8.41 8.30 24.12
C ALA A 257 7.48 8.50 25.33
N GLU A 258 6.58 7.56 25.53
CA GLU A 258 5.73 7.47 26.71
C GLU A 258 6.52 6.95 27.91
N PRO A 259 5.98 7.00 29.16
CA PRO A 259 6.71 6.53 30.36
C PRO A 259 7.13 5.05 30.29
N ASP A 260 6.44 4.23 29.52
CA ASP A 260 6.78 2.80 29.28
C ASP A 260 7.80 2.60 28.16
N GLY A 261 8.31 3.68 27.55
CA GLY A 261 9.25 3.67 26.44
C GLY A 261 8.61 3.55 25.05
N SER A 262 7.31 3.27 24.99
CA SER A 262 6.60 3.15 23.72
C SER A 262 6.42 4.51 23.03
N ILE A 263 6.20 4.46 21.71
CA ILE A 263 6.01 5.65 20.88
C ILE A 263 4.78 5.41 20.02
N THR A 264 3.81 6.33 20.09
CA THR A 264 2.59 6.24 19.30
C THR A 264 2.46 7.44 18.38
N PHE A 265 2.31 7.17 17.10
CA PHE A 265 2.02 8.15 16.06
C PHE A 265 0.69 7.87 15.39
N THR A 266 0.23 8.82 14.61
CA THR A 266 -0.93 8.66 13.75
C THR A 266 -0.52 8.69 12.28
N GLN A 267 -1.19 7.89 11.45
CA GLN A 267 -1.07 7.91 9.99
C GLN A 267 -2.45 8.12 9.39
N GLY A 268 -2.60 9.20 8.67
CA GLY A 268 -3.78 9.42 7.83
C GLY A 268 -3.75 8.50 6.62
N ILE A 269 -4.90 8.00 6.25
CA ILE A 269 -5.13 7.21 5.03
C ILE A 269 -6.37 7.73 4.32
N ARG A 270 -6.40 7.57 3.00
CA ARG A 270 -7.53 7.89 2.12
C ARG A 270 -8.00 6.62 1.44
N ASN A 271 -9.26 6.27 1.63
CA ASN A 271 -9.93 5.24 0.86
C ASN A 271 -10.76 5.91 -0.23
N THR A 272 -10.25 5.93 -1.45
CA THR A 272 -10.97 6.48 -2.59
C THR A 272 -11.71 5.36 -3.31
N LEU A 273 -13.00 5.52 -3.46
CA LEU A 273 -13.93 4.56 -4.06
C LEU A 273 -14.47 5.10 -5.37
N GLY A 274 -14.81 4.19 -6.27
CA GLY A 274 -15.46 4.53 -7.54
C GLY A 274 -16.25 3.35 -8.09
N THR A 275 -17.06 3.63 -9.09
CA THR A 275 -17.90 2.63 -9.79
C THR A 275 -17.57 2.66 -11.28
N ARG A 276 -17.44 1.49 -11.92
CA ARG A 276 -17.41 1.43 -13.38
C ARG A 276 -18.81 1.76 -13.91
N PRO A 277 -18.98 2.71 -14.85
CA PRO A 277 -20.27 2.95 -15.51
C PRO A 277 -20.86 1.68 -16.12
N ALA A 278 -22.19 1.64 -16.24
CA ALA A 278 -22.91 0.52 -16.85
C ALA A 278 -22.65 0.38 -18.36
N ASN A 279 -22.20 1.46 -19.01
CA ASN A 279 -21.96 1.52 -20.46
C ASN A 279 -20.47 1.61 -20.77
#